data_5e2d54f49e980fb1ed8f327f6bff48a9
#
_entry.id   5e2d54f49e980fb1ed8f327f6bff48a9
#
_cell.length_a   1.000
_cell.length_b   1.000
_cell.length_c   1.000
_cell.angle_alpha   90.00
_cell.angle_beta   90.00
_cell.angle_gamma   90.00
#
_symmetry.space_group_name_H-M   'P 1'
#
loop_
_entity.id
_entity.type
_entity.pdbx_description
1 polymer ?
#
loop_
_entity_poly.entity_id
_entity_poly.type
_entity_poly.pdbx_seq_one_letter_code
_entity_poly.pdbx_strand_id
1 'polypeptide(L)'
;MKRKLAFLGAILLAAFIFTYEGNTYQTHALDEEDQAWIEEARGALQNIVEDREVMALVYLCDDLTIRAEAAEDSTKVVTVPSGQMVEIRDVTVDEDYQVWEKVSAEVKGKVYEGYIPRDYLACSDERFLEWEELYGMNPGAEVMLAEENATGVYADIEQFPESYRPALQALKQKHPNWTFVRQNTGLDFQTVINNELQGGKSLVYKSYGDYCKEGQHSPNWYFASEDVLKLYMDPRNSLQENAIFQFEQLTYNASYHTEEAVKNFLEGTFMNSSQNAPETSMKFYHIFWSIGAEENRQVSPFHLAARVLQEQGEGTSPLISGTYPGYEHYYNYFNVGASGSTNEEVIRNGLNYAKDHDWHGAYYSILGGAEVISASYIRKGQDTLYLQKFNVSPTASNPVYTHQYMQNISAPTSEALSMKKLYESAGALENTFVFKIPVYENM
;
A
#
# COMPACT_ATOMS: atom_id res chain seq x y z
N MET A 1 11.73 31.93 11.40
CA MET A 1 11.75 30.48 11.29
C MET A 1 10.93 29.79 12.40
N LYS A 2 11.37 29.76 13.67
CA LYS A 2 10.61 29.10 14.78
C LYS A 2 9.16 29.56 14.99
N ARG A 3 8.81 30.82 14.66
CA ARG A 3 7.43 31.32 14.75
C ARG A 3 6.52 30.89 13.57
N LYS A 4 7.08 30.64 12.37
CA LYS A 4 6.30 30.17 11.21
C LYS A 4 5.94 28.70 11.32
N LEU A 5 6.84 27.86 11.87
CA LEU A 5 6.56 26.44 12.15
C LEU A 5 5.47 26.24 13.21
N ALA A 6 5.45 27.09 14.26
CA ALA A 6 4.40 27.08 15.28
C ALA A 6 3.01 27.47 14.71
N PHE A 7 2.98 28.23 13.61
CA PHE A 7 1.76 28.68 12.96
C PHE A 7 1.16 27.59 12.07
N LEU A 8 1.99 26.82 11.35
CA LEU A 8 1.57 25.65 10.58
C LEU A 8 0.81 24.62 11.44
N GLY A 9 1.29 24.35 12.66
CA GLY A 9 0.64 23.42 13.56
C GLY A 9 -0.71 23.89 14.10
N ALA A 10 -0.94 25.21 14.19
CA ALA A 10 -2.20 25.73 14.69
C ALA A 10 -3.36 25.59 13.68
N ILE A 11 -3.08 25.70 12.38
CA ILE A 11 -4.09 25.59 11.32
C ILE A 11 -4.62 24.15 11.21
N LEU A 12 -3.74 23.17 11.39
CA LEU A 12 -4.09 21.75 11.36
C LEU A 12 -4.75 21.23 12.63
N LEU A 13 -4.47 21.85 13.80
CA LEU A 13 -5.22 21.54 15.03
C LEU A 13 -6.72 21.90 14.89
N ALA A 14 -7.04 22.95 14.12
CA ALA A 14 -8.45 23.34 13.92
C ALA A 14 -9.24 22.34 13.05
N ALA A 15 -8.58 21.63 12.13
CA ALA A 15 -9.21 20.62 11.28
C ALA A 15 -9.37 19.25 11.96
N PHE A 16 -8.58 18.95 13.02
CA PHE A 16 -8.55 17.64 13.67
C PHE A 16 -9.12 17.57 15.09
N ILE A 17 -9.76 18.64 15.61
CA ILE A 17 -10.54 18.53 16.85
C ILE A 17 -11.87 17.84 16.53
N PHE A 18 -11.82 16.52 16.34
CA PHE A 18 -13.00 15.69 16.38
C PHE A 18 -13.31 15.33 17.83
N THR A 19 -14.35 15.95 18.38
CA THR A 19 -14.96 15.48 19.61
C THR A 19 -15.58 14.11 19.38
N TYR A 20 -15.16 13.16 20.19
CA TYR A 20 -15.72 11.82 20.32
C TYR A 20 -17.15 11.91 20.92
N GLU A 21 -18.10 12.42 20.16
CA GLU A 21 -19.54 12.28 20.41
C GLU A 21 -20.25 12.38 19.07
N GLY A 22 -20.88 11.28 18.66
CA GLY A 22 -21.49 11.06 17.36
C GLY A 22 -22.27 12.26 16.83
N ASN A 23 -21.72 12.94 15.84
CA ASN A 23 -22.47 13.76 14.90
C ASN A 23 -21.63 14.12 13.67
N THR A 24 -22.29 13.99 12.54
CA THR A 24 -22.05 14.59 11.22
C THR A 24 -20.77 15.43 11.05
N TYR A 25 -19.91 14.97 10.15
CA TYR A 25 -18.79 15.74 9.60
C TYR A 25 -19.30 17.12 9.14
N GLN A 26 -18.87 18.19 9.79
CA GLN A 26 -18.96 19.53 9.24
C GLN A 26 -17.65 19.79 8.50
N THR A 27 -17.69 19.81 7.18
CA THR A 27 -16.65 20.41 6.36
C THR A 27 -16.56 21.89 6.74
N HIS A 28 -15.45 22.33 7.34
CA HIS A 28 -15.16 23.74 7.51
C HIS A 28 -14.54 24.23 6.20
N ALA A 29 -15.13 25.24 5.58
CA ALA A 29 -14.49 25.95 4.50
C ALA A 29 -13.14 26.51 5.00
N LEU A 30 -12.12 26.45 4.12
CA LEU A 30 -10.78 27.03 4.39
C LEU A 30 -10.93 28.46 4.92
N ASP A 31 -10.34 28.76 6.06
CA ASP A 31 -10.39 30.09 6.63
C ASP A 31 -9.40 31.06 5.96
N GLU A 32 -9.40 32.33 6.39
CA GLU A 32 -8.53 33.36 5.80
C GLU A 32 -7.02 33.07 6.06
N GLU A 33 -6.69 32.38 7.15
CA GLU A 33 -5.32 32.00 7.49
C GLU A 33 -4.85 30.83 6.62
N ASP A 34 -5.71 29.84 6.39
CA ASP A 34 -5.47 28.72 5.46
C ASP A 34 -5.23 29.23 4.04
N GLN A 35 -6.10 30.13 3.57
CA GLN A 35 -5.97 30.73 2.25
C GLN A 35 -4.67 31.54 2.09
N ALA A 36 -4.30 32.32 3.08
CA ALA A 36 -3.06 33.10 3.08
C ALA A 36 -1.82 32.18 3.03
N TRP A 37 -1.86 31.07 3.74
CA TRP A 37 -0.79 30.08 3.73
C TRP A 37 -0.69 29.35 2.38
N ILE A 38 -1.80 28.94 1.79
CA ILE A 38 -1.86 28.32 0.45
C ILE A 38 -1.24 29.28 -0.58
N GLU A 39 -1.58 30.56 -0.54
CA GLU A 39 -1.03 31.57 -1.45
C GLU A 39 0.48 31.80 -1.25
N GLU A 40 0.98 31.78 0.01
CA GLU A 40 2.42 31.84 0.27
C GLU A 40 3.15 30.60 -0.29
N ALA A 41 2.63 29.39 -0.04
CA ALA A 41 3.18 28.13 -0.56
C ALA A 41 3.20 28.12 -2.10
N ARG A 42 2.10 28.52 -2.73
CA ARG A 42 2.00 28.65 -4.19
C ARG A 42 3.02 29.64 -4.76
N GLY A 43 3.14 30.82 -4.14
CA GLY A 43 4.11 31.82 -4.58
C GLY A 43 5.55 31.34 -4.49
N ALA A 44 5.88 30.57 -3.46
CA ALA A 44 7.20 29.95 -3.32
C ALA A 44 7.43 28.85 -4.37
N LEU A 45 6.43 28.01 -4.66
CA LEU A 45 6.51 27.00 -5.71
C LEU A 45 6.65 27.62 -7.12
N GLN A 46 5.90 28.67 -7.40
CA GLN A 46 6.00 29.38 -8.71
C GLN A 46 7.44 29.83 -9.01
N ASN A 47 8.17 30.34 -8.03
CA ASN A 47 9.58 30.71 -8.20
C ASN A 47 10.48 29.49 -8.58
N ILE A 48 10.07 28.27 -8.24
CA ILE A 48 10.82 27.06 -8.60
C ILE A 48 10.46 26.63 -10.04
N VAL A 49 9.17 26.56 -10.36
CA VAL A 49 8.69 26.06 -11.66
C VAL A 49 8.88 27.07 -12.80
N GLU A 50 9.04 28.35 -12.51
CA GLU A 50 9.42 29.37 -13.51
C GLU A 50 10.90 29.26 -13.92
N ASP A 51 11.77 28.82 -13.01
CA ASP A 51 13.19 28.64 -13.28
C ASP A 51 13.53 27.31 -13.97
N ARG A 52 12.71 26.27 -13.78
CA ARG A 52 12.97 24.92 -14.27
C ARG A 52 11.71 24.05 -14.37
N GLU A 53 11.81 22.99 -15.17
CA GLU A 53 10.81 21.92 -15.18
C GLU A 53 10.97 21.05 -13.93
N VAL A 54 9.94 20.97 -13.09
CA VAL A 54 9.90 20.08 -11.92
C VAL A 54 9.14 18.83 -12.30
N MET A 55 9.85 17.73 -12.46
CA MET A 55 9.27 16.45 -12.85
C MET A 55 8.96 15.57 -11.67
N ALA A 56 7.77 14.98 -11.66
CA ALA A 56 7.36 13.98 -10.67
C ALA A 56 6.93 12.68 -11.33
N LEU A 57 7.13 11.58 -10.62
CA LEU A 57 6.71 10.26 -11.04
C LEU A 57 5.33 9.94 -10.45
N VAL A 58 4.39 9.51 -11.28
CA VAL A 58 3.13 8.91 -10.81
C VAL A 58 3.42 7.52 -10.25
N TYR A 59 3.07 7.27 -8.99
CA TYR A 59 3.36 6.01 -8.31
C TYR A 59 2.27 5.65 -7.30
N LEU A 60 2.36 4.50 -6.63
CA LEU A 60 1.40 3.97 -5.65
C LEU A 60 -0.02 3.73 -6.18
N CYS A 61 -0.19 3.60 -7.48
CA CYS A 61 -1.46 3.29 -8.13
C CYS A 61 -1.20 2.49 -9.40
N ASP A 62 -2.20 1.84 -9.96
CA ASP A 62 -2.09 1.22 -11.29
C ASP A 62 -2.30 2.28 -12.37
N ASP A 63 -3.39 3.02 -12.26
CA ASP A 63 -3.77 4.13 -13.12
C ASP A 63 -4.28 5.29 -12.26
N LEU A 64 -3.85 6.51 -12.60
CA LEU A 64 -4.27 7.73 -11.92
C LEU A 64 -5.05 8.65 -12.88
N THR A 65 -6.13 9.23 -12.39
CA THR A 65 -6.92 10.17 -13.17
C THR A 65 -6.45 11.61 -12.93
N ILE A 66 -6.01 12.30 -13.99
CA ILE A 66 -5.88 13.76 -13.98
C ILE A 66 -7.28 14.36 -14.04
N ARG A 67 -7.58 15.26 -13.14
CA ARG A 67 -8.89 15.90 -12.99
C ARG A 67 -8.88 17.38 -13.38
N ALA A 68 -10.03 17.90 -13.77
CA ALA A 68 -10.15 19.30 -14.19
C ALA A 68 -9.98 20.29 -13.03
N GLU A 69 -10.39 19.88 -11.83
CA GLU A 69 -10.32 20.65 -10.59
C GLU A 69 -9.76 19.77 -9.46
N ALA A 70 -9.29 20.37 -8.39
CA ALA A 70 -8.74 19.71 -7.22
C ALA A 70 -9.87 19.11 -6.36
N ALA A 71 -10.55 18.09 -6.86
CA ALA A 71 -11.63 17.38 -6.19
C ALA A 71 -11.82 15.98 -6.78
N GLU A 72 -12.11 14.99 -5.94
CA GLU A 72 -12.26 13.59 -6.37
C GLU A 72 -13.43 13.35 -7.33
N ASP A 73 -14.50 14.11 -7.23
CA ASP A 73 -15.70 14.05 -8.07
C ASP A 73 -15.61 14.93 -9.31
N SER A 74 -14.53 15.73 -9.46
CA SER A 74 -14.29 16.59 -10.60
C SER A 74 -14.16 15.83 -11.92
N THR A 75 -14.43 16.52 -13.02
CA THR A 75 -14.40 15.95 -14.36
C THR A 75 -13.04 15.30 -14.68
N LYS A 76 -13.07 14.05 -15.13
CA LYS A 76 -11.89 13.34 -15.63
C LYS A 76 -11.36 13.98 -16.92
N VAL A 77 -10.08 14.35 -16.94
CA VAL A 77 -9.37 14.87 -18.11
C VAL A 77 -8.72 13.73 -18.88
N VAL A 78 -7.86 12.96 -18.22
CA VAL A 78 -7.15 11.81 -18.79
C VAL A 78 -6.72 10.85 -17.68
N THR A 79 -6.45 9.60 -18.03
CA THR A 79 -5.81 8.63 -17.11
C THR A 79 -4.36 8.44 -17.50
N VAL A 80 -3.46 8.46 -16.54
CA VAL A 80 -2.03 8.18 -16.67
C VAL A 80 -1.67 6.92 -15.87
N PRO A 81 -0.82 6.05 -16.43
CA PRO A 81 -0.39 4.85 -15.70
C PRO A 81 0.66 5.18 -14.65
N SER A 82 0.84 4.27 -13.69
CA SER A 82 1.99 4.28 -12.79
C SER A 82 3.29 4.33 -13.61
N GLY A 83 4.28 5.08 -13.13
CA GLY A 83 5.56 5.28 -13.82
C GLY A 83 5.54 6.33 -14.93
N GLN A 84 4.41 7.04 -15.13
CA GLN A 84 4.33 8.20 -15.99
C GLN A 84 5.00 9.39 -15.31
N MET A 85 5.91 10.06 -16.02
CA MET A 85 6.44 11.35 -15.60
C MET A 85 5.42 12.45 -15.92
N VAL A 86 5.20 13.33 -14.97
CA VAL A 86 4.37 14.53 -15.10
C VAL A 86 5.17 15.74 -14.63
N GLU A 87 4.86 16.90 -15.16
CA GLU A 87 5.50 18.15 -14.78
C GLU A 87 4.60 18.90 -13.79
N ILE A 88 5.13 19.24 -12.62
CA ILE A 88 4.43 20.03 -11.59
C ILE A 88 4.37 21.50 -12.04
N ARG A 89 3.19 22.08 -11.97
CA ARG A 89 2.90 23.47 -12.39
C ARG A 89 2.41 24.35 -11.26
N ASP A 90 1.66 23.78 -10.30
CA ASP A 90 1.03 24.53 -9.20
C ASP A 90 0.59 23.56 -8.09
N VAL A 91 0.17 24.10 -6.97
CA VAL A 91 -0.36 23.35 -5.82
C VAL A 91 -1.63 24.01 -5.29
N THR A 92 -2.55 23.22 -4.79
CA THR A 92 -3.73 23.69 -4.06
C THR A 92 -4.18 22.66 -3.03
N VAL A 93 -5.15 23.04 -2.22
CA VAL A 93 -5.76 22.18 -1.18
C VAL A 93 -7.26 22.20 -1.38
N ASP A 94 -7.92 21.07 -1.28
CA ASP A 94 -9.39 20.98 -1.35
C ASP A 94 -10.06 21.24 0.00
N GLU A 95 -11.39 21.14 0.05
CA GLU A 95 -12.20 21.41 1.26
C GLU A 95 -11.93 20.38 2.38
N ASP A 96 -11.37 19.22 2.06
CA ASP A 96 -10.98 18.17 3.02
C ASP A 96 -9.49 18.26 3.40
N TYR A 97 -8.82 19.38 3.07
CA TYR A 97 -7.39 19.60 3.28
C TYR A 97 -6.46 18.62 2.56
N GLN A 98 -6.96 17.93 1.53
CA GLN A 98 -6.11 17.13 0.68
C GLN A 98 -5.32 18.03 -0.28
N VAL A 99 -4.04 17.77 -0.38
CA VAL A 99 -3.14 18.50 -1.29
C VAL A 99 -3.25 17.95 -2.72
N TRP A 100 -3.39 18.85 -3.66
CA TRP A 100 -3.45 18.57 -5.09
C TRP A 100 -2.38 19.33 -5.84
N GLU A 101 -1.65 18.62 -6.68
CA GLU A 101 -0.69 19.20 -7.60
C GLU A 101 -1.35 19.43 -8.96
N LYS A 102 -1.25 20.66 -9.49
CA LYS A 102 -1.56 20.90 -10.90
C LYS A 102 -0.40 20.41 -11.74
N VAL A 103 -0.68 19.49 -12.64
CA VAL A 103 0.35 18.84 -13.46
C VAL A 103 0.09 18.99 -14.95
N SER A 104 1.16 18.89 -15.72
CA SER A 104 1.14 18.74 -17.18
C SER A 104 1.67 17.35 -17.53
N ALA A 105 0.94 16.59 -18.34
CA ALA A 105 1.29 15.22 -18.73
C ALA A 105 1.13 15.01 -20.23
N GLU A 106 2.13 14.40 -20.88
CA GLU A 106 2.01 13.97 -22.27
C GLU A 106 1.48 12.53 -22.33
N VAL A 107 0.31 12.35 -22.95
CA VAL A 107 -0.31 11.03 -23.16
C VAL A 107 -0.58 10.84 -24.64
N LYS A 108 0.05 9.85 -25.25
CA LYS A 108 -0.09 9.52 -26.69
C LYS A 108 0.18 10.73 -27.62
N GLY A 109 1.22 11.52 -27.31
CA GLY A 109 1.62 12.70 -28.11
C GLY A 109 0.73 13.93 -27.94
N LYS A 110 -0.14 13.95 -26.95
CA LYS A 110 -0.97 15.10 -26.59
C LYS A 110 -0.75 15.48 -25.14
N VAL A 111 -0.57 16.78 -24.90
CA VAL A 111 -0.40 17.34 -23.57
C VAL A 111 -1.77 17.59 -22.92
N TYR A 112 -1.90 17.19 -21.68
CA TYR A 112 -3.06 17.40 -20.82
C TYR A 112 -2.64 18.07 -19.52
N GLU A 113 -3.47 18.99 -19.04
CA GLU A 113 -3.27 19.65 -17.75
C GLU A 113 -4.44 19.37 -16.81
N GLY A 114 -4.17 19.35 -15.53
CA GLY A 114 -5.18 19.19 -14.48
C GLY A 114 -4.54 18.81 -13.15
N TYR A 115 -5.34 18.28 -12.25
CA TYR A 115 -4.96 18.04 -10.86
C TYR A 115 -4.82 16.57 -10.54
N ILE A 116 -3.82 16.24 -9.73
CA ILE A 116 -3.54 14.92 -9.16
C ILE A 116 -3.35 15.09 -7.65
N PRO A 117 -3.89 14.18 -6.80
CA PRO A 117 -3.56 14.20 -5.38
C PRO A 117 -2.06 13.99 -5.17
N ARG A 118 -1.46 14.79 -4.27
CA ARG A 118 -0.01 14.77 -3.97
C ARG A 118 0.50 13.38 -3.56
N ASP A 119 -0.30 12.61 -2.87
CA ASP A 119 0.03 11.28 -2.35
C ASP A 119 0.44 10.27 -3.45
N TYR A 120 0.10 10.55 -4.70
CA TYR A 120 0.43 9.69 -5.84
C TYR A 120 1.61 10.19 -6.66
N LEU A 121 2.32 11.21 -6.18
CA LEU A 121 3.46 11.80 -6.89
C LEU A 121 4.74 11.70 -6.05
N ALA A 122 5.82 11.28 -6.70
CA ALA A 122 7.16 11.31 -6.14
C ALA A 122 8.04 12.25 -6.95
N CYS A 123 8.64 13.22 -6.30
CA CYS A 123 9.57 14.16 -6.89
C CYS A 123 10.96 14.00 -6.28
N SER A 124 12.01 14.12 -7.10
CA SER A 124 13.41 14.07 -6.66
C SER A 124 14.15 15.40 -6.85
N ASP A 125 13.47 16.47 -7.29
CA ASP A 125 14.09 17.80 -7.40
C ASP A 125 14.39 18.37 -6.01
N GLU A 126 15.67 18.66 -5.72
CA GLU A 126 16.12 19.11 -4.39
C GLU A 126 15.40 20.40 -3.93
N ARG A 127 15.15 21.37 -4.83
CA ARG A 127 14.47 22.61 -4.48
C ARG A 127 12.98 22.40 -4.23
N PHE A 128 12.38 21.45 -4.93
CA PHE A 128 11.01 21.06 -4.67
C PHE A 128 10.89 20.34 -3.32
N LEU A 129 11.82 19.45 -3.00
CA LEU A 129 11.87 18.78 -1.69
C LEU A 129 12.12 19.77 -0.55
N GLU A 130 12.99 20.77 -0.73
CA GLU A 130 13.18 21.85 0.23
C GLU A 130 11.89 22.68 0.42
N TRP A 131 11.17 22.95 -0.67
CA TRP A 131 9.87 23.62 -0.63
C TRP A 131 8.84 22.76 0.12
N GLU A 132 8.79 21.48 -0.18
CA GLU A 132 7.91 20.52 0.47
C GLU A 132 8.19 20.40 1.98
N GLU A 133 9.45 20.44 2.40
CA GLU A 133 9.84 20.47 3.81
C GLU A 133 9.42 21.79 4.50
N LEU A 134 9.56 22.93 3.81
CA LEU A 134 9.26 24.24 4.36
C LEU A 134 7.77 24.55 4.47
N TYR A 135 7.01 24.18 3.48
CA TYR A 135 5.57 24.39 3.40
C TYR A 135 4.81 23.14 3.76
N GLY A 136 5.56 22.04 4.03
CA GLY A 136 5.17 20.78 4.61
C GLY A 136 3.73 20.44 4.35
N MET A 137 3.43 20.12 3.11
CA MET A 137 2.13 19.56 2.80
C MET A 137 2.00 18.16 3.40
N ASN A 138 2.86 17.84 4.36
CA ASN A 138 2.71 16.78 5.33
C ASN A 138 2.49 17.43 6.70
N PRO A 139 1.28 17.91 6.94
CA PRO A 139 0.98 18.82 8.01
C PRO A 139 0.88 18.14 9.35
N GLY A 140 1.55 18.65 10.32
CA GLY A 140 1.22 18.42 11.71
C GLY A 140 2.13 17.54 12.51
N ALA A 141 3.27 17.11 11.97
CA ALA A 141 4.17 16.26 12.73
C ALA A 141 4.87 16.96 13.91
N GLU A 142 5.22 18.23 13.79
CA GLU A 142 6.06 18.88 14.82
C GLU A 142 5.33 19.54 15.99
N VAL A 143 4.10 20.03 15.81
CA VAL A 143 3.42 20.82 16.86
C VAL A 143 2.67 19.97 17.88
N MET A 144 2.14 18.82 17.46
CA MET A 144 1.46 17.89 18.38
C MET A 144 2.43 17.07 19.23
N LEU A 145 3.71 17.03 18.89
CA LEU A 145 4.76 16.30 19.61
C LEU A 145 4.99 16.77 21.05
N ALA A 146 4.77 18.04 21.35
CA ALA A 146 5.14 18.62 22.65
C ALA A 146 4.13 18.32 23.76
N GLU A 147 2.84 18.18 23.45
CA GLU A 147 1.78 18.02 24.45
C GLU A 147 1.33 16.56 24.62
N GLU A 148 1.39 15.74 23.57
CA GLU A 148 0.94 14.33 23.60
C GLU A 148 2.03 13.32 23.98
N ASN A 149 3.31 13.66 23.89
CA ASN A 149 4.42 12.82 24.39
C ASN A 149 4.30 12.45 25.88
N ALA A 150 3.47 13.16 26.65
CA ALA A 150 3.18 12.85 28.04
C ALA A 150 2.30 11.59 28.23
N THR A 151 1.63 11.08 27.18
CA THR A 151 0.66 9.98 27.29
C THR A 151 1.20 8.60 26.83
N GLY A 152 2.40 8.56 26.20
CA GLY A 152 3.00 7.33 25.68
C GLY A 152 2.31 6.77 24.41
N VAL A 153 1.41 7.50 23.79
CA VAL A 153 0.68 7.09 22.56
C VAL A 153 1.64 6.82 21.39
N TYR A 154 2.76 7.54 21.33
CA TYR A 154 3.76 7.44 20.26
C TYR A 154 5.01 6.62 20.63
N ALA A 155 4.97 5.84 21.71
CA ALA A 155 6.13 5.08 22.18
C ALA A 155 6.68 4.10 21.14
N ASP A 156 5.83 3.58 20.26
CA ASP A 156 6.22 2.72 19.13
C ASP A 156 6.93 3.50 18.02
N ILE A 157 6.66 4.81 17.89
CA ILE A 157 7.25 5.68 16.85
C ILE A 157 8.61 6.25 17.30
N GLU A 158 8.81 6.50 18.59
CA GLU A 158 10.06 7.06 19.13
C GLU A 158 11.30 6.22 18.80
N GLN A 159 11.14 4.91 18.58
CA GLN A 159 12.22 4.01 18.20
C GLN A 159 12.71 4.19 16.74
N PHE A 160 11.96 4.89 15.88
CA PHE A 160 12.34 5.15 14.49
C PHE A 160 13.28 6.35 14.37
N PRO A 161 14.11 6.42 13.29
CA PRO A 161 14.86 7.63 12.96
C PRO A 161 13.94 8.84 12.77
N GLU A 162 14.45 10.04 12.99
CA GLU A 162 13.68 11.29 12.89
C GLU A 162 12.96 11.44 11.55
N SER A 163 13.59 11.05 10.44
CA SER A 163 13.00 11.13 9.10
C SER A 163 11.77 10.23 8.85
N TYR A 164 11.47 9.26 9.74
CA TYR A 164 10.28 8.41 9.64
C TYR A 164 9.11 8.93 10.49
N ARG A 165 9.43 9.63 11.61
CA ARG A 165 8.45 9.93 12.66
C ARG A 165 7.27 10.78 12.20
N PRO A 166 7.46 11.86 11.41
CA PRO A 166 6.35 12.71 10.99
C PRO A 166 5.23 11.93 10.28
N ALA A 167 5.57 11.13 9.29
CA ALA A 167 4.60 10.35 8.55
C ALA A 167 3.91 9.27 9.41
N LEU A 168 4.67 8.60 10.29
CA LEU A 168 4.11 7.61 11.21
C LEU A 168 3.17 8.24 12.24
N GLN A 169 3.45 9.45 12.69
CA GLN A 169 2.57 10.18 13.60
C GLN A 169 1.25 10.57 12.93
N ALA A 170 1.31 11.06 11.69
CA ALA A 170 0.11 11.35 10.91
C ALA A 170 -0.78 10.11 10.74
N LEU A 171 -0.17 8.97 10.42
CA LEU A 171 -0.89 7.69 10.33
C LEU A 171 -1.47 7.26 11.70
N LYS A 172 -0.73 7.43 12.79
CA LYS A 172 -1.20 7.08 14.14
C LYS A 172 -2.36 7.94 14.60
N GLN A 173 -2.36 9.22 14.26
CA GLN A 173 -3.46 10.13 14.55
C GLN A 173 -4.74 9.72 13.83
N LYS A 174 -4.62 9.39 12.55
CA LYS A 174 -5.75 8.93 11.72
C LYS A 174 -6.24 7.54 12.15
N HIS A 175 -5.31 6.65 12.52
CA HIS A 175 -5.59 5.26 12.89
C HIS A 175 -4.94 4.91 14.24
N PRO A 176 -5.53 5.30 15.38
CA PRO A 176 -4.93 5.10 16.70
C PRO A 176 -4.64 3.64 17.07
N ASN A 177 -5.34 2.70 16.46
CA ASN A 177 -5.18 1.26 16.68
C ASN A 177 -4.01 0.64 15.89
N TRP A 178 -3.38 1.40 14.98
CA TRP A 178 -2.24 0.91 14.22
C TRP A 178 -0.96 0.96 15.07
N THR A 179 -0.11 -0.03 14.92
CA THR A 179 1.16 -0.15 15.66
C THR A 179 2.32 -0.28 14.68
N PHE A 180 3.39 0.46 14.93
CA PHE A 180 4.57 0.48 14.07
C PHE A 180 5.75 -0.21 14.75
N VAL A 181 6.33 -1.19 14.09
CA VAL A 181 7.46 -1.97 14.58
C VAL A 181 8.68 -1.70 13.69
N ARG A 182 9.71 -1.11 14.27
CA ARG A 182 10.99 -0.91 13.60
C ARG A 182 11.66 -2.25 13.33
N GLN A 183 11.93 -2.53 12.06
CA GLN A 183 12.79 -3.63 11.65
C GLN A 183 14.17 -3.12 11.25
N ASN A 184 15.13 -3.23 12.15
CA ASN A 184 16.51 -2.90 11.81
C ASN A 184 17.08 -3.95 10.85
N THR A 185 17.42 -3.54 9.63
CA THR A 185 17.97 -4.45 8.62
C THR A 185 19.46 -4.72 8.85
N GLY A 186 20.19 -3.77 9.46
CA GLY A 186 21.64 -3.81 9.58
C GLY A 186 22.35 -3.73 8.23
N LEU A 187 21.68 -3.30 7.18
CA LEU A 187 22.18 -3.22 5.82
C LEU A 187 22.32 -1.76 5.38
N ASP A 188 23.44 -1.44 4.74
CA ASP A 188 23.68 -0.16 4.09
C ASP A 188 22.76 -0.03 2.87
N PHE A 189 21.98 1.07 2.79
CA PHE A 189 20.96 1.24 1.76
C PHE A 189 21.51 1.21 0.34
N GLN A 190 22.64 1.91 0.08
CA GLN A 190 23.23 1.92 -1.26
C GLN A 190 23.76 0.52 -1.65
N THR A 191 24.24 -0.24 -0.68
CA THR A 191 24.66 -1.63 -0.92
C THR A 191 23.47 -2.51 -1.31
N VAL A 192 22.30 -2.32 -0.69
CA VAL A 192 21.07 -3.01 -1.06
C VAL A 192 20.63 -2.65 -2.48
N ILE A 193 20.60 -1.36 -2.82
CA ILE A 193 20.27 -0.88 -4.17
C ILE A 193 21.18 -1.54 -5.21
N ASN A 194 22.50 -1.52 -4.98
CA ASN A 194 23.47 -2.12 -5.89
C ASN A 194 23.26 -3.64 -6.11
N ASN A 195 22.77 -4.35 -5.09
CA ASN A 195 22.42 -5.76 -5.21
C ASN A 195 21.10 -5.98 -5.98
N GLU A 196 20.10 -5.12 -5.77
CA GLU A 196 18.80 -5.23 -6.42
C GLU A 196 18.81 -4.84 -7.90
N LEU A 197 19.76 -3.99 -8.34
CA LEU A 197 19.96 -3.66 -9.75
C LEU A 197 20.54 -4.84 -10.56
N GLN A 198 21.07 -5.87 -9.91
CA GLN A 198 21.73 -6.97 -10.60
C GLN A 198 20.78 -8.12 -10.94
N GLY A 199 21.09 -8.86 -12.02
CA GLY A 199 20.49 -10.15 -12.32
C GLY A 199 19.01 -10.13 -12.70
N GLY A 200 18.48 -8.97 -13.10
CA GLY A 200 17.06 -8.85 -13.47
C GLY A 200 16.10 -8.96 -12.31
N LYS A 201 16.54 -8.71 -11.08
CA LYS A 201 15.69 -8.73 -9.89
C LYS A 201 14.68 -7.61 -9.87
N SER A 202 15.02 -6.45 -10.44
CA SER A 202 14.24 -5.21 -10.39
C SER A 202 13.88 -4.76 -11.79
N LEU A 203 12.61 -4.94 -12.13
CA LEU A 203 12.06 -4.62 -13.44
C LEU A 203 10.89 -3.64 -13.31
N VAL A 204 10.72 -2.82 -14.35
CA VAL A 204 9.56 -1.97 -14.56
C VAL A 204 8.85 -2.34 -15.86
N TYR A 205 7.55 -2.14 -15.92
CA TYR A 205 6.76 -2.43 -17.12
C TYR A 205 7.01 -1.36 -18.19
N LYS A 206 6.80 -1.70 -19.46
CA LYS A 206 7.07 -0.82 -20.62
C LYS A 206 6.35 0.53 -20.60
N SER A 207 5.24 0.64 -19.84
CA SER A 207 4.49 1.90 -19.70
C SER A 207 5.22 2.95 -18.86
N TYR A 208 6.20 2.55 -18.06
CA TYR A 208 7.03 3.50 -17.31
C TYR A 208 7.78 4.43 -18.25
N GLY A 209 7.99 5.68 -17.84
CA GLY A 209 8.78 6.67 -18.57
C GLY A 209 10.24 6.22 -18.75
N ASP A 210 10.95 6.84 -19.72
CA ASP A 210 12.34 6.45 -20.01
C ASP A 210 13.29 6.70 -18.84
N TYR A 211 13.00 7.69 -18.01
CA TYR A 211 13.72 7.95 -16.76
C TYR A 211 13.78 6.74 -15.82
N CYS A 212 12.76 5.90 -15.83
CA CYS A 212 12.64 4.73 -14.98
C CYS A 212 13.35 3.49 -15.53
N LYS A 213 13.92 3.56 -16.75
CA LYS A 213 14.36 2.40 -17.53
C LYS A 213 15.84 2.50 -17.89
N GLU A 214 16.59 1.41 -17.66
CA GLU A 214 18.00 1.31 -18.05
C GLU A 214 18.25 0.44 -19.29
N GLY A 215 17.30 -0.33 -19.73
CA GLY A 215 17.43 -1.22 -20.87
C GLY A 215 16.34 -2.26 -20.92
N GLN A 216 16.11 -2.84 -22.08
CA GLN A 216 15.07 -3.85 -22.26
C GLN A 216 15.54 -5.22 -21.73
N HIS A 217 14.75 -5.81 -20.83
CA HIS A 217 14.92 -7.19 -20.35
C HIS A 217 14.14 -8.19 -21.22
N SER A 218 12.89 -7.87 -21.53
CA SER A 218 11.99 -8.70 -22.36
C SER A 218 10.95 -7.81 -23.06
N PRO A 219 10.09 -8.32 -23.93
CA PRO A 219 9.21 -7.48 -24.79
C PRO A 219 8.37 -6.42 -24.04
N ASN A 220 8.03 -6.66 -22.79
CA ASN A 220 7.21 -5.75 -21.98
C ASN A 220 7.92 -5.24 -20.72
N TRP A 221 9.14 -5.68 -20.43
CA TRP A 221 9.85 -5.41 -19.20
C TRP A 221 11.23 -4.80 -19.46
N TYR A 222 11.57 -3.82 -18.66
CA TYR A 222 12.84 -3.11 -18.67
C TYR A 222 13.50 -3.20 -17.31
N PHE A 223 14.84 -3.16 -17.27
CA PHE A 223 15.56 -3.00 -16.01
C PHE A 223 15.17 -1.65 -15.39
N ALA A 224 14.91 -1.64 -14.09
CA ALA A 224 14.65 -0.42 -13.36
C ALA A 224 15.90 0.46 -13.30
N SER A 225 15.75 1.78 -13.46
CA SER A 225 16.82 2.72 -13.14
C SER A 225 17.11 2.73 -11.64
N GLU A 226 18.31 3.19 -11.26
CA GLU A 226 18.68 3.30 -9.85
C GLU A 226 17.72 4.22 -9.09
N ASP A 227 17.35 5.36 -9.69
CA ASP A 227 16.48 6.35 -9.06
C ASP A 227 15.09 5.80 -8.77
N VAL A 228 14.47 5.14 -9.74
CA VAL A 228 13.14 4.55 -9.53
C VAL A 228 13.18 3.38 -8.54
N LEU A 229 14.28 2.61 -8.53
CA LEU A 229 14.45 1.56 -7.54
C LEU A 229 14.59 2.12 -6.12
N LYS A 230 15.39 3.18 -5.93
CA LYS A 230 15.50 3.90 -4.66
C LYS A 230 14.14 4.39 -4.19
N LEU A 231 13.34 4.97 -5.09
CA LEU A 231 12.00 5.45 -4.78
C LEU A 231 11.11 4.36 -4.17
N TYR A 232 11.06 3.17 -4.79
CA TYR A 232 10.22 2.06 -4.31
C TYR A 232 10.81 1.34 -3.09
N MET A 233 12.12 1.36 -2.91
CA MET A 233 12.78 0.69 -1.80
C MET A 233 12.93 1.54 -0.54
N ASP A 234 12.94 2.86 -0.65
CA ASP A 234 12.96 3.73 0.52
C ASP A 234 11.63 3.64 1.27
N PRO A 235 11.59 3.05 2.49
CA PRO A 235 10.35 2.87 3.21
C PRO A 235 9.63 4.19 3.52
N ARG A 236 10.35 5.31 3.63
CA ARG A 236 9.79 6.63 3.95
C ARG A 236 8.80 7.11 2.89
N ASN A 237 9.05 6.77 1.61
CA ASN A 237 8.15 7.09 0.50
C ASN A 237 6.81 6.32 0.54
N SER A 238 6.70 5.35 1.44
CA SER A 238 5.52 4.48 1.56
C SER A 238 4.84 4.56 2.94
N LEU A 239 5.22 5.55 3.76
CA LEU A 239 4.61 5.79 5.07
C LEU A 239 3.35 6.65 4.92
N GLN A 240 2.43 6.19 4.10
CA GLN A 240 1.12 6.78 3.85
C GLN A 240 0.08 5.69 3.66
N GLU A 241 -1.19 6.02 3.84
CA GLU A 241 -2.29 5.06 3.93
C GLU A 241 -2.39 4.12 2.72
N ASN A 242 -2.13 4.63 1.51
CA ASN A 242 -2.21 3.87 0.26
C ASN A 242 -1.07 2.88 0.05
N ALA A 243 0.03 2.99 0.80
CA ALA A 243 1.23 2.18 0.60
C ALA A 243 1.70 1.41 1.84
N ILE A 244 1.28 1.83 3.04
CA ILE A 244 1.76 1.29 4.32
C ILE A 244 1.49 -0.22 4.45
N PHE A 245 0.43 -0.73 3.83
CA PHE A 245 0.07 -2.16 3.90
C PHE A 245 1.11 -3.09 3.27
N GLN A 246 2.09 -2.59 2.51
CA GLN A 246 3.23 -3.43 2.11
C GLN A 246 4.10 -3.87 3.30
N PHE A 247 3.99 -3.16 4.43
CA PHE A 247 4.68 -3.46 5.69
C PHE A 247 3.78 -4.17 6.70
N GLU A 248 2.51 -4.48 6.37
CA GLU A 248 1.63 -5.24 7.24
C GLU A 248 2.28 -6.55 7.65
N GLN A 249 2.30 -6.82 8.95
CA GLN A 249 2.81 -8.08 9.49
C GLN A 249 1.82 -9.21 9.19
N LEU A 250 2.20 -10.11 8.30
CA LEU A 250 1.37 -11.19 7.79
C LEU A 250 1.35 -12.45 8.68
N THR A 251 2.02 -12.41 9.83
CA THR A 251 1.96 -13.49 10.83
C THR A 251 0.73 -13.35 11.72
N TYR A 252 0.22 -14.49 12.21
CA TYR A 252 -0.87 -14.51 13.16
C TYR A 252 -0.48 -13.86 14.50
N ASN A 253 -1.38 -13.05 15.05
CA ASN A 253 -1.25 -12.48 16.37
C ASN A 253 -2.60 -12.56 17.12
N ALA A 254 -2.66 -13.37 18.18
CA ALA A 254 -3.88 -13.62 18.94
C ALA A 254 -4.47 -12.38 19.62
N SER A 255 -3.69 -11.31 19.80
CA SER A 255 -4.18 -10.09 20.45
C SER A 255 -5.19 -9.31 19.64
N TYR A 256 -5.17 -9.44 18.30
CA TYR A 256 -6.07 -8.74 17.41
C TYR A 256 -6.67 -9.60 16.28
N HIS A 257 -6.04 -10.71 15.91
CA HIS A 257 -6.64 -11.67 14.97
C HIS A 257 -7.66 -12.57 15.67
N THR A 258 -8.73 -11.95 16.19
CA THR A 258 -9.81 -12.70 16.87
C THR A 258 -10.81 -13.23 15.84
N GLU A 259 -11.54 -14.28 16.21
CA GLU A 259 -12.59 -14.85 15.36
C GLU A 259 -13.68 -13.80 15.00
N GLU A 260 -14.07 -12.95 15.97
CA GLU A 260 -15.04 -11.88 15.75
C GLU A 260 -14.50 -10.79 14.79
N ALA A 261 -13.22 -10.45 14.88
CA ALA A 261 -12.60 -9.48 13.93
C ALA A 261 -12.59 -10.03 12.49
N VAL A 262 -12.30 -11.32 12.30
CA VAL A 262 -12.39 -11.96 10.97
C VAL A 262 -13.83 -12.02 10.47
N LYS A 263 -14.80 -12.29 11.34
CA LYS A 263 -16.22 -12.28 11.00
C LYS A 263 -16.64 -10.89 10.51
N ASN A 264 -16.30 -9.84 11.26
CA ASN A 264 -16.63 -8.46 10.89
C ASN A 264 -16.01 -8.07 9.54
N PHE A 265 -14.76 -8.46 9.29
CA PHE A 265 -14.09 -8.24 8.00
C PHE A 265 -14.83 -8.88 6.82
N LEU A 266 -15.46 -10.02 7.02
CA LEU A 266 -16.14 -10.77 5.93
C LEU A 266 -17.61 -10.39 5.72
N GLU A 267 -18.25 -9.59 6.59
CA GLU A 267 -19.71 -9.36 6.54
C GLU A 267 -20.22 -8.73 5.23
N GLY A 268 -19.46 -7.87 4.59
CA GLY A 268 -19.80 -7.25 3.30
C GLY A 268 -19.46 -8.11 2.07
N THR A 269 -19.00 -9.34 2.24
CA THR A 269 -18.46 -10.17 1.16
C THR A 269 -19.31 -11.41 0.87
N PHE A 270 -18.97 -12.16 -0.19
CA PHE A 270 -19.59 -13.45 -0.47
C PHE A 270 -19.31 -14.51 0.61
N MET A 271 -18.33 -14.28 1.48
CA MET A 271 -17.94 -15.16 2.60
C MET A 271 -18.55 -14.74 3.94
N ASN A 272 -19.61 -13.94 3.93
CA ASN A 272 -20.26 -13.43 5.15
C ASN A 272 -20.80 -14.53 6.07
N SER A 273 -21.21 -14.12 7.28
CA SER A 273 -21.66 -15.04 8.34
C SER A 273 -23.03 -15.70 8.10
N SER A 274 -23.78 -15.29 7.07
CA SER A 274 -25.13 -15.78 6.82
C SER A 274 -25.16 -17.27 6.39
N GLN A 275 -24.13 -17.76 5.73
CA GLN A 275 -24.06 -19.13 5.20
C GLN A 275 -22.80 -19.89 5.63
N ASN A 276 -22.87 -21.19 5.60
CA ASN A 276 -21.71 -22.05 5.79
C ASN A 276 -20.85 -22.07 4.52
N ALA A 277 -19.56 -22.30 4.69
CA ALA A 277 -18.67 -22.54 3.57
C ALA A 277 -19.05 -23.87 2.87
N PRO A 278 -18.88 -23.98 1.54
CA PRO A 278 -19.24 -25.19 0.78
C PRO A 278 -18.59 -26.47 1.33
N GLU A 279 -19.37 -27.56 1.34
CA GLU A 279 -18.99 -28.92 1.78
C GLU A 279 -18.53 -29.00 3.25
N THR A 280 -18.96 -28.06 4.11
CA THR A 280 -18.66 -28.08 5.54
C THR A 280 -19.80 -27.42 6.34
N SER A 281 -19.87 -27.73 7.64
CA SER A 281 -20.75 -27.02 8.58
C SER A 281 -20.14 -25.75 9.18
N MET A 282 -18.90 -25.42 8.82
CA MET A 282 -18.18 -24.27 9.36
C MET A 282 -18.49 -22.98 8.58
N LYS A 283 -18.39 -21.86 9.23
CA LYS A 283 -18.42 -20.52 8.62
C LYS A 283 -17.02 -20.16 8.10
N PHE A 284 -16.96 -19.33 7.03
CA PHE A 284 -15.69 -18.90 6.46
C PHE A 284 -14.79 -18.20 7.49
N TYR A 285 -15.36 -17.30 8.32
CA TYR A 285 -14.57 -16.60 9.34
C TYR A 285 -13.90 -17.55 10.33
N HIS A 286 -14.60 -18.63 10.74
CA HIS A 286 -14.04 -19.66 11.61
C HIS A 286 -12.92 -20.45 10.94
N ILE A 287 -13.08 -20.74 9.64
CA ILE A 287 -12.06 -21.43 8.84
C ILE A 287 -10.79 -20.60 8.76
N PHE A 288 -10.89 -19.32 8.35
CA PHE A 288 -9.72 -18.45 8.23
C PHE A 288 -9.03 -18.23 9.58
N TRP A 289 -9.81 -17.95 10.63
CA TRP A 289 -9.27 -17.76 11.97
C TRP A 289 -8.55 -19.00 12.48
N SER A 290 -9.18 -20.16 12.44
CA SER A 290 -8.62 -21.39 12.98
C SER A 290 -7.37 -21.84 12.20
N ILE A 291 -7.39 -21.76 10.87
CA ILE A 291 -6.25 -22.12 10.02
C ILE A 291 -5.08 -21.16 10.27
N GLY A 292 -5.35 -19.84 10.34
CA GLY A 292 -4.32 -18.84 10.59
C GLY A 292 -3.65 -18.99 11.95
N ALA A 293 -4.41 -19.39 12.97
CA ALA A 293 -3.93 -19.57 14.34
C ALA A 293 -3.13 -20.86 14.58
N GLU A 294 -3.16 -21.82 13.65
CA GLU A 294 -2.42 -23.08 13.84
C GLU A 294 -0.91 -22.85 13.96
N GLU A 295 -0.29 -23.50 14.96
CA GLU A 295 1.12 -23.32 15.33
C GLU A 295 2.10 -23.52 14.16
N ASN A 296 1.80 -24.40 13.24
CA ASN A 296 2.64 -24.69 12.09
C ASN A 296 2.41 -23.75 10.88
N ARG A 297 1.42 -22.85 10.94
CA ARG A 297 1.14 -21.87 9.87
C ARG A 297 1.39 -20.45 10.29
N GLN A 298 0.80 -20.00 11.39
CA GLN A 298 0.99 -18.68 11.98
C GLN A 298 0.85 -17.56 10.92
N VAL A 299 -0.26 -17.56 10.17
CA VAL A 299 -0.52 -16.59 9.10
C VAL A 299 -1.73 -15.74 9.45
N SER A 300 -1.68 -14.44 9.14
CA SER A 300 -2.79 -13.51 9.35
C SER A 300 -4.08 -14.03 8.68
N PRO A 301 -5.17 -14.23 9.41
CA PRO A 301 -6.45 -14.62 8.82
C PRO A 301 -7.03 -13.50 7.95
N PHE A 302 -6.72 -12.23 8.21
CA PHE A 302 -7.09 -11.10 7.35
C PHE A 302 -6.40 -11.22 5.99
N HIS A 303 -5.10 -11.48 6.00
CA HIS A 303 -4.34 -11.68 4.76
C HIS A 303 -4.89 -12.86 3.95
N LEU A 304 -5.17 -14.00 4.58
CA LEU A 304 -5.76 -15.16 3.90
C LEU A 304 -7.12 -14.81 3.26
N ALA A 305 -7.99 -14.16 4.02
CA ALA A 305 -9.32 -13.79 3.55
C ALA A 305 -9.25 -12.73 2.43
N ALA A 306 -8.40 -11.73 2.57
CA ALA A 306 -8.19 -10.70 1.56
C ALA A 306 -7.62 -11.27 0.26
N ARG A 307 -6.67 -12.23 0.34
CA ARG A 307 -6.17 -12.93 -0.85
C ARG A 307 -7.29 -13.68 -1.57
N VAL A 308 -8.17 -14.37 -0.85
CA VAL A 308 -9.33 -15.02 -1.46
C VAL A 308 -10.26 -14.01 -2.13
N LEU A 309 -10.54 -12.88 -1.49
CA LEU A 309 -11.35 -11.80 -2.09
C LEU A 309 -10.71 -11.24 -3.36
N GLN A 310 -9.40 -11.03 -3.35
CA GLN A 310 -8.64 -10.56 -4.51
C GLN A 310 -8.72 -11.55 -5.69
N GLU A 311 -8.59 -12.86 -5.41
CA GLU A 311 -8.56 -13.90 -6.42
C GLU A 311 -9.95 -14.28 -6.95
N GLN A 312 -10.99 -14.20 -6.12
CA GLN A 312 -12.34 -14.69 -6.44
C GLN A 312 -13.38 -13.57 -6.62
N GLY A 313 -13.03 -12.32 -6.33
CA GLY A 313 -13.94 -11.17 -6.47
C GLY A 313 -15.27 -11.38 -5.73
N GLU A 314 -16.37 -11.41 -6.46
CA GLU A 314 -17.72 -11.61 -5.91
C GLU A 314 -18.08 -13.09 -5.64
N GLY A 315 -17.12 -14.03 -5.76
CA GLY A 315 -17.34 -15.45 -5.45
C GLY A 315 -18.07 -16.26 -6.55
N THR A 316 -18.04 -15.78 -7.79
CA THR A 316 -18.71 -16.42 -8.93
C THR A 316 -17.79 -17.27 -9.81
N SER A 317 -16.52 -17.38 -9.44
CA SER A 317 -15.51 -18.10 -10.21
C SER A 317 -15.83 -19.62 -10.32
N PRO A 318 -15.65 -20.23 -11.50
CA PRO A 318 -15.74 -21.68 -11.66
C PRO A 318 -14.78 -22.47 -10.76
N LEU A 319 -13.65 -21.87 -10.36
CA LEU A 319 -12.64 -22.48 -9.49
C LEU A 319 -13.14 -22.74 -8.05
N ILE A 320 -14.21 -22.07 -7.66
CA ILE A 320 -14.83 -22.23 -6.33
C ILE A 320 -16.31 -22.64 -6.39
N SER A 321 -16.79 -23.07 -7.56
CA SER A 321 -18.20 -23.46 -7.72
C SER A 321 -18.50 -24.85 -7.13
N GLY A 322 -17.51 -25.76 -7.10
CA GLY A 322 -17.69 -27.17 -6.73
C GLY A 322 -18.55 -27.97 -7.71
N THR A 323 -18.91 -27.39 -8.83
CA THR A 323 -19.83 -28.01 -9.84
C THR A 323 -19.24 -28.07 -11.24
N TYR A 324 -17.95 -27.73 -11.40
CA TYR A 324 -17.33 -27.79 -12.73
C TYR A 324 -17.20 -29.21 -13.22
N PRO A 325 -17.66 -29.51 -14.46
CA PRO A 325 -17.73 -30.89 -14.97
C PRO A 325 -16.38 -31.64 -14.90
N GLY A 326 -16.37 -32.79 -14.20
CA GLY A 326 -15.19 -33.63 -13.96
C GLY A 326 -14.31 -33.20 -12.77
N TYR A 327 -14.72 -32.14 -12.09
CA TYR A 327 -14.07 -31.62 -10.90
C TYR A 327 -15.09 -31.28 -9.80
N GLU A 328 -16.19 -32.00 -9.76
CA GLU A 328 -17.22 -31.82 -8.74
C GLU A 328 -16.62 -31.96 -7.35
N HIS A 329 -17.03 -31.07 -6.44
CA HIS A 329 -16.56 -30.99 -5.04
C HIS A 329 -15.10 -30.52 -4.83
N TYR A 330 -14.34 -30.17 -5.90
CA TYR A 330 -13.02 -29.58 -5.80
C TYR A 330 -13.09 -28.06 -5.88
N TYR A 331 -12.26 -27.38 -5.05
CA TYR A 331 -12.25 -25.92 -4.92
C TYR A 331 -10.82 -25.40 -4.92
N ASN A 332 -10.60 -24.22 -5.47
CA ASN A 332 -9.31 -23.55 -5.46
C ASN A 332 -9.49 -22.06 -5.16
N TYR A 333 -9.56 -21.71 -3.89
CA TYR A 333 -9.82 -20.35 -3.44
C TYR A 333 -8.67 -19.37 -3.71
N PHE A 334 -7.45 -19.86 -3.86
CA PHE A 334 -6.24 -19.04 -4.06
C PHE A 334 -5.69 -19.09 -5.48
N ASN A 335 -6.40 -19.68 -6.43
CA ASN A 335 -5.98 -19.86 -7.83
C ASN A 335 -4.58 -20.51 -7.99
N VAL A 336 -4.14 -21.32 -7.03
CA VAL A 336 -2.85 -22.00 -7.09
C VAL A 336 -2.79 -22.92 -8.30
N GLY A 337 -1.74 -22.77 -9.13
CA GLY A 337 -1.59 -23.55 -10.35
C GLY A 337 -2.56 -23.16 -11.49
N ALA A 338 -3.41 -22.17 -11.31
CA ALA A 338 -4.35 -21.67 -12.31
C ALA A 338 -3.61 -20.81 -13.36
N SER A 339 -3.01 -21.44 -14.36
CA SER A 339 -2.28 -20.81 -15.44
C SER A 339 -2.63 -21.42 -16.78
N GLY A 340 -2.56 -20.66 -17.86
CA GLY A 340 -2.87 -21.14 -19.21
C GLY A 340 -2.98 -20.02 -20.21
N SER A 341 -3.11 -20.40 -21.49
CA SER A 341 -3.28 -19.45 -22.60
C SER A 341 -4.75 -19.08 -22.84
N THR A 342 -5.67 -19.86 -22.30
CA THR A 342 -7.12 -19.67 -22.40
C THR A 342 -7.76 -19.75 -21.01
N ASN A 343 -8.93 -19.13 -20.85
CA ASN A 343 -9.68 -19.23 -19.59
C ASN A 343 -10.02 -20.68 -19.21
N GLU A 344 -10.31 -21.52 -20.18
CA GLU A 344 -10.58 -22.95 -19.93
C GLU A 344 -9.35 -23.67 -19.39
N GLU A 345 -8.17 -23.42 -19.96
CA GLU A 345 -6.90 -23.98 -19.47
C GLU A 345 -6.60 -23.50 -18.04
N VAL A 346 -6.77 -22.21 -17.75
CA VAL A 346 -6.58 -21.63 -16.41
C VAL A 346 -7.47 -22.34 -15.39
N ILE A 347 -8.77 -22.49 -15.69
CA ILE A 347 -9.73 -23.17 -14.80
C ILE A 347 -9.33 -24.64 -14.61
N ARG A 348 -9.07 -25.37 -15.70
CA ARG A 348 -8.70 -26.81 -15.65
C ARG A 348 -7.41 -27.02 -14.86
N ASN A 349 -6.38 -26.20 -15.10
CA ASN A 349 -5.10 -26.33 -14.40
C ASN A 349 -5.25 -26.05 -12.91
N GLY A 350 -6.00 -25.01 -12.53
CA GLY A 350 -6.31 -24.74 -11.14
C GLY A 350 -7.12 -25.82 -10.44
N LEU A 351 -8.10 -26.43 -11.13
CA LEU A 351 -8.89 -27.54 -10.59
C LEU A 351 -8.13 -28.87 -10.59
N ASN A 352 -7.23 -29.13 -11.57
CA ASN A 352 -6.29 -30.24 -11.51
C ASN A 352 -5.40 -30.12 -10.26
N TYR A 353 -4.84 -28.94 -10.01
CA TYR A 353 -4.05 -28.70 -8.80
C TYR A 353 -4.85 -29.04 -7.54
N ALA A 354 -6.08 -28.54 -7.44
CA ALA A 354 -6.97 -28.81 -6.30
C ALA A 354 -7.24 -30.32 -6.14
N LYS A 355 -7.48 -31.03 -7.25
CA LYS A 355 -7.72 -32.47 -7.25
C LYS A 355 -6.49 -33.27 -6.84
N ASP A 356 -5.33 -32.93 -7.37
CA ASP A 356 -4.05 -33.58 -7.06
C ASP A 356 -3.62 -33.42 -5.61
N HIS A 357 -4.17 -32.37 -4.91
CA HIS A 357 -3.90 -32.05 -3.51
C HIS A 357 -5.08 -32.36 -2.57
N ASP A 358 -6.11 -33.05 -3.05
CA ASP A 358 -7.31 -33.40 -2.28
C ASP A 358 -8.06 -32.20 -1.67
N TRP A 359 -8.08 -31.06 -2.39
CA TRP A 359 -8.82 -29.86 -1.95
C TRP A 359 -10.33 -30.01 -2.14
N HIS A 360 -10.88 -30.99 -1.48
CA HIS A 360 -12.29 -31.35 -1.52
C HIS A 360 -13.08 -30.52 -0.50
N GLY A 361 -13.86 -29.56 -0.99
CA GLY A 361 -14.58 -28.60 -0.16
C GLY A 361 -13.77 -27.35 0.20
N ALA A 362 -14.48 -26.32 0.68
CA ALA A 362 -13.88 -25.02 0.98
C ALA A 362 -12.78 -25.09 2.06
N TYR A 363 -13.02 -25.89 3.11
CA TYR A 363 -12.05 -26.02 4.21
C TYR A 363 -10.67 -26.50 3.72
N TYR A 364 -10.63 -27.61 2.97
CA TYR A 364 -9.36 -28.17 2.51
C TYR A 364 -8.68 -27.31 1.47
N SER A 365 -9.44 -26.61 0.64
CA SER A 365 -8.88 -25.63 -0.30
C SER A 365 -8.24 -24.43 0.42
N ILE A 366 -8.92 -23.86 1.43
CA ILE A 366 -8.38 -22.75 2.21
C ILE A 366 -7.16 -23.21 3.03
N LEU A 367 -7.23 -24.41 3.61
CA LEU A 367 -6.13 -25.02 4.35
C LEU A 367 -4.88 -25.20 3.47
N GLY A 368 -5.05 -25.78 2.30
CA GLY A 368 -3.95 -26.03 1.37
C GLY A 368 -3.36 -24.73 0.80
N GLY A 369 -4.20 -23.77 0.44
CA GLY A 369 -3.74 -22.45 -0.01
C GLY A 369 -3.00 -21.68 1.08
N ALA A 370 -3.48 -21.72 2.32
CA ALA A 370 -2.80 -21.13 3.47
C ALA A 370 -1.42 -21.76 3.72
N GLU A 371 -1.29 -23.09 3.51
CA GLU A 371 0.00 -23.77 3.60
C GLU A 371 0.97 -23.26 2.51
N VAL A 372 0.51 -23.13 1.27
CA VAL A 372 1.34 -22.60 0.16
C VAL A 372 1.84 -21.18 0.49
N ILE A 373 0.95 -20.29 0.94
CA ILE A 373 1.28 -18.90 1.27
C ILE A 373 2.26 -18.84 2.46
N SER A 374 1.96 -19.57 3.53
CA SER A 374 2.76 -19.56 4.75
C SER A 374 4.16 -20.16 4.53
N ALA A 375 4.25 -21.32 3.88
CA ALA A 375 5.51 -22.03 3.68
C ALA A 375 6.46 -21.33 2.71
N SER A 376 5.91 -20.60 1.73
CA SER A 376 6.71 -19.98 0.69
C SER A 376 7.54 -18.82 1.23
N TYR A 377 6.95 -17.96 2.09
CA TYR A 377 7.59 -16.71 2.54
C TYR A 377 7.45 -16.43 4.03
N ILE A 378 6.25 -16.48 4.60
CA ILE A 378 5.97 -16.00 5.96
C ILE A 378 6.77 -16.77 7.00
N ARG A 379 6.70 -18.11 6.98
CA ARG A 379 7.48 -18.98 7.89
C ARG A 379 8.99 -18.91 7.67
N LYS A 380 9.42 -18.31 6.57
CA LYS A 380 10.84 -18.07 6.29
C LYS A 380 11.34 -16.71 6.78
N GLY A 381 10.49 -15.93 7.46
CA GLY A 381 10.83 -14.62 7.98
C GLY A 381 10.67 -13.48 6.98
N GLN A 382 10.05 -13.75 5.82
CA GLN A 382 9.64 -12.74 4.85
C GLN A 382 8.15 -12.48 5.03
N ASP A 383 7.80 -11.90 6.17
CA ASP A 383 6.45 -11.79 6.72
C ASP A 383 5.76 -10.44 6.45
N THR A 384 6.21 -9.73 5.41
CA THR A 384 5.54 -8.57 4.82
C THR A 384 5.64 -8.64 3.30
N LEU A 385 4.77 -7.97 2.54
CA LEU A 385 4.86 -7.92 1.08
C LEU A 385 6.21 -7.33 0.63
N TYR A 386 6.68 -6.29 1.33
CA TYR A 386 7.99 -5.69 1.09
C TYR A 386 9.12 -6.72 1.23
N LEU A 387 9.14 -7.49 2.32
CA LEU A 387 10.17 -8.51 2.54
C LEU A 387 10.08 -9.69 1.57
N GLN A 388 8.89 -10.01 1.07
CA GLN A 388 8.72 -11.02 0.03
C GLN A 388 9.36 -10.60 -1.29
N LYS A 389 9.30 -9.30 -1.60
CA LYS A 389 9.91 -8.75 -2.82
C LYS A 389 11.42 -8.57 -2.67
N PHE A 390 11.89 -7.92 -1.61
CA PHE A 390 13.28 -7.46 -1.54
C PHE A 390 14.18 -8.33 -0.67
N ASN A 391 13.63 -9.13 0.24
CA ASN A 391 14.32 -9.98 1.19
C ASN A 391 15.55 -9.31 1.85
N VAL A 392 15.27 -8.27 2.60
CA VAL A 392 16.27 -7.54 3.40
C VAL A 392 16.18 -7.87 4.89
N SER A 393 15.52 -8.98 5.23
CA SER A 393 15.40 -9.44 6.61
C SER A 393 16.65 -10.23 7.03
N PRO A 394 17.43 -9.75 8.02
CA PRO A 394 18.58 -10.49 8.51
C PRO A 394 18.22 -11.79 9.26
N THR A 395 16.94 -11.92 9.64
CA THR A 395 16.42 -13.10 10.34
C THR A 395 15.66 -14.06 9.45
N ALA A 396 15.56 -13.77 8.14
CA ALA A 396 14.97 -14.70 7.18
C ALA A 396 15.80 -15.98 7.05
N SER A 397 15.13 -17.10 6.80
CA SER A 397 15.81 -18.38 6.57
C SER A 397 16.65 -18.43 5.30
N ASN A 398 16.28 -17.63 4.30
CA ASN A 398 17.02 -17.47 3.06
C ASN A 398 18.01 -16.30 3.20
N PRO A 399 19.21 -16.38 2.57
CA PRO A 399 20.13 -15.25 2.54
C PRO A 399 19.48 -14.00 1.98
N VAL A 400 19.83 -12.82 2.53
CA VAL A 400 19.38 -11.53 2.00
C VAL A 400 19.63 -11.42 0.50
N TYR A 401 18.81 -10.67 -0.22
CA TYR A 401 18.82 -10.47 -1.68
C TYR A 401 18.49 -11.73 -2.50
N THR A 402 18.06 -12.82 -1.87
CA THR A 402 17.64 -14.06 -2.54
C THR A 402 16.21 -14.42 -2.18
N HIS A 403 15.60 -15.39 -2.87
CA HIS A 403 14.25 -15.86 -2.61
C HIS A 403 13.21 -14.72 -2.65
N GLN A 404 13.20 -14.00 -3.75
CA GLN A 404 12.32 -12.85 -3.98
C GLN A 404 11.08 -13.28 -4.76
N TYR A 405 9.93 -12.73 -4.35
CA TYR A 405 8.66 -12.87 -5.04
C TYR A 405 8.53 -11.75 -6.07
N MET A 406 8.38 -12.09 -7.35
CA MET A 406 8.30 -11.16 -8.48
C MET A 406 9.56 -10.30 -8.74
N GLN A 407 9.72 -9.93 -10.01
CA GLN A 407 10.77 -9.01 -10.46
C GLN A 407 10.27 -7.56 -10.54
N ASN A 408 8.95 -7.35 -10.60
CA ASN A 408 8.35 -6.02 -10.64
C ASN A 408 8.56 -5.27 -9.33
N ILE A 409 9.23 -4.10 -9.41
CA ILE A 409 9.54 -3.29 -8.22
C ILE A 409 8.30 -2.68 -7.57
N SER A 410 7.23 -2.43 -8.33
CA SER A 410 5.99 -1.86 -7.82
C SER A 410 5.03 -2.90 -7.21
N ALA A 411 5.36 -4.19 -7.28
CA ALA A 411 4.45 -5.23 -6.80
C ALA A 411 4.03 -5.07 -5.33
N PRO A 412 4.94 -4.77 -4.36
CA PRO A 412 4.53 -4.59 -2.97
C PRO A 412 3.55 -3.43 -2.78
N THR A 413 3.77 -2.30 -3.45
CA THR A 413 2.91 -1.12 -3.33
C THR A 413 1.57 -1.32 -4.04
N SER A 414 1.54 -1.95 -5.20
CA SER A 414 0.30 -2.29 -5.91
C SER A 414 -0.56 -3.28 -5.12
N GLU A 415 0.05 -4.30 -4.53
CA GLU A 415 -0.65 -5.24 -3.66
C GLU A 415 -1.13 -4.55 -2.36
N ALA A 416 -0.31 -3.68 -1.75
CA ALA A 416 -0.69 -2.90 -0.58
C ALA A 416 -1.92 -2.04 -0.82
N LEU A 417 -1.96 -1.33 -1.95
CA LEU A 417 -3.13 -0.53 -2.34
C LEU A 417 -4.39 -1.40 -2.53
N SER A 418 -4.24 -2.57 -3.13
CA SER A 418 -5.35 -3.52 -3.29
C SER A 418 -5.86 -4.02 -1.93
N MET A 419 -4.96 -4.33 -1.00
CA MET A 419 -5.28 -4.74 0.37
C MET A 419 -5.99 -3.61 1.13
N LYS A 420 -5.47 -2.38 1.06
CA LYS A 420 -6.09 -1.19 1.66
C LYS A 420 -7.52 -1.02 1.19
N LYS A 421 -7.77 -1.06 -0.12
CA LYS A 421 -9.13 -0.95 -0.68
C LYS A 421 -10.07 -2.05 -0.19
N LEU A 422 -9.57 -3.28 -0.03
CA LEU A 422 -10.37 -4.38 0.53
C LEU A 422 -10.71 -4.13 2.01
N TYR A 423 -9.75 -3.72 2.83
CA TYR A 423 -9.99 -3.38 4.24
C TYR A 423 -10.95 -2.19 4.37
N GLU A 424 -10.80 -1.18 3.53
CA GLU A 424 -11.68 0.00 3.50
C GLU A 424 -13.13 -0.38 3.13
N SER A 425 -13.32 -1.14 2.06
CA SER A 425 -14.65 -1.61 1.63
C SER A 425 -15.34 -2.51 2.65
N ALA A 426 -14.57 -3.19 3.50
CA ALA A 426 -15.05 -4.01 4.60
C ALA A 426 -15.23 -3.22 5.91
N GLY A 427 -14.95 -1.89 5.95
CA GLY A 427 -14.98 -1.09 7.16
C GLY A 427 -13.95 -1.54 8.22
N ALA A 428 -12.83 -2.12 7.78
CA ALA A 428 -11.87 -2.78 8.64
C ALA A 428 -10.59 -1.94 8.89
N LEU A 429 -10.48 -0.72 8.34
CA LEU A 429 -9.30 0.13 8.54
C LEU A 429 -9.09 0.52 10.03
N GLU A 430 -10.19 0.54 10.80
CA GLU A 430 -10.14 0.82 12.24
C GLU A 430 -9.71 -0.39 13.10
N ASN A 431 -9.49 -1.56 12.49
CA ASN A 431 -8.95 -2.70 13.19
C ASN A 431 -7.50 -2.46 13.62
N THR A 432 -7.02 -3.25 14.56
CA THR A 432 -5.61 -3.24 14.92
C THR A 432 -4.78 -3.87 13.80
N PHE A 433 -3.83 -3.10 13.28
CA PHE A 433 -2.79 -3.58 12.37
C PHE A 433 -1.41 -3.35 12.97
N VAL A 434 -0.47 -4.21 12.62
CA VAL A 434 0.95 -4.05 12.95
C VAL A 434 1.74 -3.94 11.65
N PHE A 435 2.49 -2.85 11.52
CA PHE A 435 3.34 -2.58 10.37
C PHE A 435 4.80 -2.72 10.76
N LYS A 436 5.49 -3.68 10.15
CA LYS A 436 6.90 -3.98 10.36
C LYS A 436 7.75 -3.30 9.30
N ILE A 437 8.28 -2.14 9.65
CA ILE A 437 8.89 -1.19 8.71
C ILE A 437 10.41 -1.31 8.73
N PRO A 438 11.06 -1.60 7.58
CA PRO A 438 12.51 -1.68 7.48
C PRO A 438 13.18 -0.33 7.75
N VAL A 439 14.30 -0.37 8.47
CA VAL A 439 15.21 0.76 8.65
C VAL A 439 16.59 0.30 8.23
N TYR A 440 17.16 1.00 7.25
CA TYR A 440 18.50 0.74 6.73
C TYR A 440 19.55 1.62 7.42
N GLU A 441 20.80 1.27 7.22
CA GLU A 441 21.94 2.11 7.60
C GLU A 441 22.25 3.10 6.47
N ASN A 442 22.71 4.29 6.84
CA ASN A 442 23.13 5.35 5.92
C ASN A 442 22.06 5.79 4.91
N MET A 443 20.83 6.00 5.39
CA MET A 443 19.72 6.59 4.62
C MET A 443 19.57 8.06 4.91
#